data_c63479b31aadf7cdc5a1909b64172392
#
_entry.id   c63479b31aadf7cdc5a1909b64172392
#
_cell.length_a   1.000
_cell.length_b   1.000
_cell.length_c   1.000
_cell.angle_alpha   90.00
_cell.angle_beta   90.00
_cell.angle_gamma   90.00
#
_symmetry.space_group_name_H-M   'P 1'
#
loop_
_entity.id
_entity.type
_entity.pdbx_description
1 polymer ?
#
loop_
_entity_poly.entity_id
_entity_poly.type
_entity_poly.pdbx_seq_one_letter_code
_entity_poly.pdbx_strand_id
1 'polypeptide(L)' 'MKIIILGAGQVGTTVAYNLSNEANDITVVDQDNGLLRELQDRLDIRTIQG' A
#
# COMPACT_ATOMS: atom_id res chain seq x y z
N MET A 1 -1.85 12.74 -6.32
CA MET A 1 -1.13 13.02 -5.04
C MET A 1 -0.20 11.86 -4.71
N LYS A 2 0.97 12.17 -4.19
CA LYS A 2 1.94 11.15 -3.80
C LYS A 2 1.79 10.84 -2.31
N ILE A 3 1.51 9.58 -1.98
CA ILE A 3 1.19 9.18 -0.61
C ILE A 3 2.10 8.03 -0.20
N ILE A 4 2.68 8.12 1.00
CA ILE A 4 3.50 7.05 1.56
C ILE A 4 2.80 6.53 2.81
N ILE A 5 2.57 5.22 2.86
CA ILE A 5 1.90 4.57 3.99
C ILE A 5 2.93 3.69 4.70
N LEU A 6 3.16 3.93 5.97
CA LEU A 6 4.07 3.14 6.79
C LEU A 6 3.28 2.06 7.53
N GLY A 7 3.43 0.84 7.07
CA GLY A 7 2.74 -0.31 7.65
C GLY A 7 1.59 -0.79 6.78
N ALA A 8 1.57 -2.11 6.52
CA ALA A 8 0.54 -2.75 5.71
C ALA A 8 -0.46 -3.54 6.58
N GLY A 9 -0.63 -3.14 7.84
CA GLY A 9 -1.64 -3.73 8.72
C GLY A 9 -3.05 -3.36 8.26
N GLN A 10 -4.04 -3.73 9.06
CA GLN A 10 -5.44 -3.54 8.67
C GLN A 10 -5.77 -2.09 8.34
N VAL A 11 -5.29 -1.14 9.15
CA VAL A 11 -5.54 0.29 8.91
C VAL A 11 -4.84 0.76 7.64
N GLY A 12 -3.56 0.43 7.48
CA GLY A 12 -2.80 0.82 6.31
C GLY A 12 -3.38 0.25 5.02
N THR A 13 -3.81 -1.01 5.06
CA THR A 13 -4.45 -1.67 3.92
C THR A 13 -5.75 -0.98 3.54
N THR A 14 -6.58 -0.63 4.53
CA THR A 14 -7.84 0.06 4.29
C THR A 14 -7.62 1.43 3.67
N VAL A 15 -6.65 2.18 4.18
CA VAL A 15 -6.31 3.50 3.66
C VAL A 15 -5.81 3.39 2.21
N ALA A 16 -4.90 2.44 1.95
CA ALA A 16 -4.39 2.21 0.60
C ALA A 16 -5.50 1.86 -0.37
N TYR A 17 -6.43 1.00 0.06
CA TYR A 17 -7.56 0.60 -0.76
C TYR A 17 -8.45 1.77 -1.13
N ASN A 18 -8.77 2.61 -0.15
CA ASN A 18 -9.63 3.77 -0.38
C ASN A 18 -8.96 4.80 -1.27
N LEU A 19 -7.67 5.06 -1.05
CA LEU A 19 -6.95 6.10 -1.79
C LEU A 19 -6.55 5.67 -3.20
N SER A 20 -6.37 4.37 -3.44
CA SER A 20 -5.98 3.89 -4.77
C SER A 20 -7.07 4.15 -5.82
N ASN A 21 -8.32 4.33 -5.39
CA ASN A 21 -9.43 4.62 -6.28
C ASN A 21 -9.46 6.08 -6.74
N GLU A 22 -8.57 6.93 -6.24
CA GLU A 22 -8.56 8.36 -6.51
C GLU A 22 -7.39 8.80 -7.39
N ALA A 23 -6.81 7.87 -8.14
CA ALA A 23 -5.67 8.13 -9.03
C ALA A 23 -4.46 8.72 -8.30
N ASN A 24 -4.23 8.30 -7.06
CA ASN A 24 -3.07 8.70 -6.27
C ASN A 24 -1.88 7.79 -6.54
N ASP A 25 -0.66 8.33 -6.37
CA ASP A 25 0.57 7.56 -6.43
C ASP A 25 0.90 7.08 -5.01
N ILE A 26 0.59 5.82 -4.71
CA ILE A 26 0.68 5.27 -3.36
C ILE A 26 1.88 4.34 -3.25
N THR A 27 2.66 4.51 -2.18
CA THR A 27 3.75 3.61 -1.81
C THR A 27 3.50 3.09 -0.40
N VAL A 28 3.51 1.77 -0.22
CA VAL A 28 3.34 1.14 1.09
C VAL A 28 4.67 0.54 1.52
N VAL A 29 5.10 0.86 2.73
CA VAL A 29 6.34 0.34 3.32
C VAL A 29 6.00 -0.58 4.48
N ASP A 30 6.50 -1.82 4.46
CA ASP A 30 6.29 -2.78 5.54
C ASP A 30 7.43 -3.79 5.55
N GLN A 31 7.64 -4.42 6.69
CA GLN A 31 8.63 -5.49 6.83
C GLN A 31 8.12 -6.82 6.26
N ASP A 32 6.81 -7.01 6.24
CA ASP A 32 6.18 -8.25 5.79
C ASP A 32 5.98 -8.24 4.27
N ASN A 33 6.90 -8.90 3.58
CA ASN A 33 6.86 -8.97 2.12
C ASN A 33 5.63 -9.70 1.59
N GLY A 34 5.09 -10.62 2.36
CA GLY A 34 3.85 -11.33 1.97
C GLY A 34 2.66 -10.41 1.90
N LEU A 35 2.49 -9.53 2.89
CA LEU A 35 1.44 -8.52 2.88
C LEU A 35 1.60 -7.55 1.72
N LEU A 36 2.83 -7.10 1.48
CA LEU A 36 3.10 -6.17 0.39
C LEU A 36 2.76 -6.78 -0.97
N ARG A 37 3.13 -8.04 -1.17
CA ARG A 37 2.83 -8.74 -2.42
C ARG A 37 1.34 -8.91 -2.63
N GLU A 38 0.60 -9.23 -1.57
CA GLU A 38 -0.84 -9.37 -1.63
C GLU A 38 -1.51 -8.04 -2.00
N LEU A 39 -1.07 -6.94 -1.41
CA LEU A 39 -1.58 -5.62 -1.74
C LEU A 39 -1.26 -5.24 -3.19
N GLN A 40 -0.05 -5.54 -3.64
CA GLN A 40 0.38 -5.21 -5.00
C GLN A 40 -0.41 -5.97 -6.05
N ASP A 41 -0.86 -7.19 -5.72
CA ASP A 41 -1.70 -7.99 -6.63
C ASP A 41 -3.10 -7.42 -6.77
N ARG A 42 -3.59 -6.73 -5.75
CA ARG A 42 -4.96 -6.20 -5.72
C ARG A 42 -5.05 -4.73 -6.11
N LEU A 43 -4.01 -3.97 -5.84
CA LEU A 43 -4.01 -2.52 -6.01
C LEU A 43 -2.86 -2.08 -6.91
N ASP A 44 -3.07 -1.00 -7.64
CA ASP A 44 -2.02 -0.39 -8.46
C ASP A 44 -1.19 0.53 -7.57
N ILE A 45 -0.32 -0.06 -6.78
CA ILE A 45 0.53 0.66 -5.81
C ILE A 45 1.97 0.19 -5.91
N ARG A 46 2.88 0.94 -5.31
CA ARG A 46 4.27 0.55 -5.13
C ARG A 46 4.48 0.02 -3.72
N THR A 47 5.40 -0.91 -3.57
CA THR A 47 5.71 -1.48 -2.26
C THR A 47 7.21 -1.45 -2.02
N ILE A 48 7.58 -1.21 -0.76
CA ILE A 48 8.96 -1.22 -0.31
C ILE A 48 9.02 -2.06 0.97
N GLN A 49 9.89 -3.08 0.96
CA GLN A 49 10.13 -3.87 2.16
C GLN A 49 11.19 -3.16 3.01
N GLY A 50 10.81 -2.83 4.22
CA GLY A 50 11.77 -2.15 5.10
C GLY A 50 11.33 -2.03 6.53
#